data_349c734e3e251cf33ae9a088ce631eda
#
_entry.id   349c734e3e251cf33ae9a088ce631eda
#
_cell.length_a   1.000
_cell.length_b   1.000
_cell.length_c   1.000
_cell.angle_alpha   90.00
_cell.angle_beta   90.00
_cell.angle_gamma   90.00
#
_symmetry.space_group_name_H-M   'P 1'
#
loop_
_entity.id
_entity.type
_entity.pdbx_description
1 polymer ?
#
loop_
_entity_poly.entity_id
_entity_poly.type
_entity_poly.pdbx_seq_one_letter_code
_entity_poly.pdbx_strand_id
1 'polypeptide(L)'
;MEFVNQIIALLASLCAVTIVLTLHEFSHAFVAYKCGDPTPKFAGRLTLNPLRHFDLLGLALFAFAGFGWAKPVPINPNNFRHYRRGLAFTAIAGVVVNYLSVFLLYPLAMVVQRYVSTPFFLLNDFLNLFMMLLCTYSLSFCVFNLIPLPPLDGWRVVEATNRRRGKVFRFFQQYGNIILLVLIGIHFLANILSGYQIFWLAAKIFGYIDILGYILTYVTNFIAQPIYLLWGLVF
;
A
#
# COMPACT_ATOMS: atom_id res chain seq x y z
N MET A 1 5.09 3.43 -30.55
CA MET A 1 4.24 2.47 -29.79
C MET A 1 4.76 2.32 -28.37
N GLU A 2 6.04 2.00 -28.15
CA GLU A 2 6.62 1.79 -26.81
C GLU A 2 6.47 2.99 -25.87
N PHE A 3 6.79 4.20 -26.34
CA PHE A 3 6.63 5.45 -25.57
C PHE A 3 5.17 5.71 -25.14
N VAL A 4 4.21 5.44 -26.00
CA VAL A 4 2.77 5.60 -25.70
C VAL A 4 2.34 4.61 -24.61
N ASN A 5 2.79 3.36 -24.69
CA ASN A 5 2.51 2.34 -23.68
C ASN A 5 3.10 2.71 -22.30
N GLN A 6 4.29 3.30 -22.28
CA GLN A 6 4.91 3.80 -21.04
C GLN A 6 4.08 4.95 -20.41
N ILE A 7 3.56 5.87 -21.23
CA ILE A 7 2.67 6.93 -20.74
C ILE A 7 1.37 6.35 -20.16
N ILE A 8 0.76 5.40 -20.86
CA ILE A 8 -0.47 4.73 -20.39
C ILE A 8 -0.21 4.03 -19.06
N ALA A 9 0.91 3.31 -18.96
CA ALA A 9 1.30 2.62 -17.73
C ALA A 9 1.51 3.60 -16.57
N LEU A 10 2.17 4.72 -16.80
CA LEU A 10 2.39 5.77 -15.80
C LEU A 10 1.06 6.38 -15.35
N LEU A 11 0.17 6.73 -16.28
CA LEU A 11 -1.13 7.31 -15.96
C LEU A 11 -2.00 6.33 -15.18
N ALA A 12 -2.09 5.07 -15.62
CA ALA A 12 -2.84 4.02 -14.93
C ALA A 12 -2.30 3.79 -13.51
N SER A 13 -0.97 3.77 -13.36
CA SER A 13 -0.28 3.61 -12.08
C SER A 13 -0.57 4.78 -11.12
N LEU A 14 -0.45 6.02 -11.59
CA LEU A 14 -0.75 7.21 -10.79
C LEU A 14 -2.23 7.28 -10.39
N CYS A 15 -3.14 6.95 -11.27
CA CYS A 15 -4.57 6.88 -10.95
C CYS A 15 -4.85 5.80 -9.89
N ALA A 16 -4.27 4.61 -10.06
CA ALA A 16 -4.48 3.49 -9.15
C ALA A 16 -3.93 3.79 -7.75
N VAL A 17 -2.66 4.21 -7.65
CA VAL A 17 -2.04 4.53 -6.35
C VAL A 17 -2.77 5.66 -5.63
N THR A 18 -3.25 6.64 -6.40
CA THR A 18 -4.06 7.76 -5.89
C THR A 18 -5.29 7.27 -5.14
N ILE A 19 -6.06 6.37 -5.74
CA ILE A 19 -7.28 5.82 -5.14
C ILE A 19 -6.94 4.96 -3.91
N VAL A 20 -5.96 4.07 -4.06
CA VAL A 20 -5.55 3.15 -2.98
C VAL A 20 -5.08 3.90 -1.74
N LEU A 21 -4.20 4.90 -1.91
CA LEU A 21 -3.72 5.73 -0.79
C LEU A 21 -4.84 6.57 -0.18
N THR A 22 -5.73 7.12 -1.00
CA THR A 22 -6.85 7.93 -0.51
C THR A 22 -7.78 7.11 0.39
N LEU A 23 -8.14 5.91 -0.03
CA LEU A 23 -8.98 4.99 0.76
C LEU A 23 -8.28 4.58 2.05
N HIS A 24 -7.00 4.26 1.98
CA HIS A 24 -6.17 3.91 3.12
C HIS A 24 -6.14 5.02 4.17
N GLU A 25 -5.73 6.22 3.79
CA GLU A 25 -5.64 7.38 4.70
C GLU A 25 -7.02 7.83 5.21
N PHE A 26 -8.03 7.83 4.36
CA PHE A 26 -9.40 8.13 4.78
C PHE A 26 -9.89 7.16 5.86
N SER A 27 -9.57 5.88 5.75
CA SER A 27 -9.99 4.88 6.72
C SER A 27 -9.36 5.10 8.10
N HIS A 28 -8.08 5.49 8.16
CA HIS A 28 -7.44 5.91 9.39
C HIS A 28 -8.13 7.12 10.01
N ALA A 29 -8.40 8.16 9.20
CA ALA A 29 -9.11 9.35 9.65
C ALA A 29 -10.50 9.04 10.20
N PHE A 30 -11.24 8.18 9.50
CA PHE A 30 -12.60 7.79 9.85
C PHE A 30 -12.65 6.99 11.15
N VAL A 31 -11.81 5.97 11.29
CA VAL A 31 -11.77 5.13 12.49
C VAL A 31 -11.25 5.92 13.69
N ALA A 32 -10.22 6.76 13.53
CA ALA A 32 -9.74 7.65 14.60
C ALA A 32 -10.87 8.56 15.10
N TYR A 33 -11.61 9.20 14.19
CA TYR A 33 -12.76 10.03 14.54
C TYR A 33 -13.85 9.24 15.29
N LYS A 34 -14.17 8.03 14.84
CA LYS A 34 -15.14 7.15 15.51
C LYS A 34 -14.66 6.70 16.90
N CYS A 35 -13.35 6.53 17.09
CA CYS A 35 -12.73 6.20 18.37
C CYS A 35 -12.65 7.39 19.34
N GLY A 36 -13.01 8.61 18.90
CA GLY A 36 -13.10 9.80 19.74
C GLY A 36 -12.06 10.88 19.45
N ASP A 37 -11.18 10.68 18.46
CA ASP A 37 -10.18 11.69 18.07
C ASP A 37 -10.72 12.63 16.98
N PRO A 38 -11.02 13.90 17.28
CA PRO A 38 -11.50 14.85 16.28
C PRO A 38 -10.37 15.44 15.42
N THR A 39 -9.10 15.16 15.73
CA THR A 39 -7.94 15.75 15.06
C THR A 39 -7.98 15.58 13.52
N PRO A 40 -8.26 14.38 12.96
CA PRO A 40 -8.34 14.21 11.52
C PRO A 40 -9.41 15.07 10.86
N LYS A 41 -10.55 15.26 11.54
CA LYS A 41 -11.65 16.10 11.05
C LYS A 41 -11.24 17.56 10.99
N PHE A 42 -10.65 18.10 12.07
CA PHE A 42 -10.18 19.48 12.09
C PHE A 42 -9.02 19.75 11.12
N ALA A 43 -8.19 18.74 10.86
CA ALA A 43 -7.14 18.81 9.84
C ALA A 43 -7.67 18.69 8.39
N GLY A 44 -9.00 18.55 8.19
CA GLY A 44 -9.59 18.39 6.87
C GLY A 44 -9.23 17.08 6.16
N ARG A 45 -8.93 16.02 6.95
CA ARG A 45 -8.47 14.72 6.45
C ARG A 45 -9.62 13.68 6.39
N LEU A 46 -10.78 14.00 6.96
CA LEU A 46 -11.98 13.17 6.89
C LEU A 46 -12.72 13.41 5.57
N THR A 47 -12.07 13.09 4.46
CA THR A 47 -12.54 13.34 3.10
C THR A 47 -11.97 12.31 2.14
N LEU A 48 -12.69 12.00 1.06
CA LEU A 48 -12.20 11.18 -0.05
C LEU A 48 -11.51 12.03 -1.15
N ASN A 49 -11.30 13.33 -0.92
CA ASN A 49 -10.55 14.15 -1.86
C ASN A 49 -9.07 13.78 -1.84
N PRO A 50 -8.52 13.20 -2.93
CA PRO A 50 -7.15 12.72 -2.98
C PRO A 50 -6.11 13.82 -2.74
N LEU A 51 -6.38 15.06 -3.15
CA LEU A 51 -5.46 16.19 -2.96
C LEU A 51 -5.16 16.50 -1.48
N ARG A 52 -6.02 16.03 -0.57
CA ARG A 52 -5.80 16.16 0.87
C ARG A 52 -4.85 15.11 1.43
N HIS A 53 -4.65 14.00 0.72
CA HIS A 53 -3.87 12.85 1.17
C HIS A 53 -2.51 12.74 0.49
N PHE A 54 -2.24 13.54 -0.55
CA PHE A 54 -0.97 13.49 -1.26
C PHE A 54 0.13 14.30 -0.61
N ASP A 55 1.30 13.72 -0.65
CA ASP A 55 2.58 14.40 -0.59
C ASP A 55 3.12 14.54 -2.02
N LEU A 56 3.41 15.76 -2.44
CA LEU A 56 3.84 16.02 -3.83
C LEU A 56 5.17 15.33 -4.15
N LEU A 57 6.09 15.32 -3.19
CA LEU A 57 7.39 14.67 -3.35
C LEU A 57 7.22 13.14 -3.37
N GLY A 58 6.38 12.59 -2.48
CA GLY A 58 6.07 11.16 -2.45
C GLY A 58 5.43 10.68 -3.76
N LEU A 59 4.52 11.47 -4.33
CA LEU A 59 3.90 11.15 -5.63
C LEU A 59 4.89 11.25 -6.79
N ALA A 60 5.75 12.26 -6.79
CA ALA A 60 6.80 12.41 -7.81
C ALA A 60 7.78 11.23 -7.75
N LEU A 61 8.25 10.86 -6.57
CA LEU A 61 9.12 9.68 -6.40
C LEU A 61 8.43 8.39 -6.84
N PHE A 62 7.14 8.24 -6.55
CA PHE A 62 6.38 7.10 -7.05
C PHE A 62 6.35 7.06 -8.58
N ALA A 63 6.16 8.19 -9.24
CA ALA A 63 6.15 8.28 -10.70
C ALA A 63 7.50 7.89 -11.34
N PHE A 64 8.64 8.29 -10.71
CA PHE A 64 9.98 8.06 -11.28
C PHE A 64 10.64 6.78 -10.79
N ALA A 65 10.40 6.39 -9.55
CA ALA A 65 11.09 5.28 -8.88
C ALA A 65 10.18 4.10 -8.53
N GLY A 66 8.86 4.21 -8.76
CA GLY A 66 7.89 3.18 -8.37
C GLY A 66 7.69 3.06 -6.85
N PHE A 67 8.28 3.96 -6.06
CA PHE A 67 8.17 4.03 -4.61
C PHE A 67 7.84 5.45 -4.17
N GLY A 68 6.89 5.57 -3.23
CA GLY A 68 6.48 6.88 -2.73
C GLY A 68 5.71 6.74 -1.41
N TRP A 69 5.25 7.86 -0.89
CA TRP A 69 4.46 7.92 0.33
C TRP A 69 3.30 8.90 0.23
N ALA A 70 2.27 8.67 1.04
CA ALA A 70 1.19 9.60 1.26
C ALA A 70 1.53 10.62 2.36
N LYS A 71 0.81 11.71 2.40
CA LYS A 71 0.83 12.63 3.54
C LYS A 71 0.03 12.00 4.69
N PRO A 72 0.66 11.60 5.81
CA PRO A 72 -0.02 10.83 6.85
C PRO A 72 -1.14 11.64 7.53
N VAL A 73 -2.18 10.94 7.97
CA VAL A 73 -3.27 11.53 8.74
C VAL A 73 -2.77 11.86 10.15
N PRO A 74 -2.91 13.10 10.63
CA PRO A 74 -2.59 13.44 12.01
C PRO A 74 -3.60 12.78 12.96
N ILE A 75 -3.10 12.00 13.91
CA ILE A 75 -3.87 11.29 14.93
C ILE A 75 -3.33 11.65 16.31
N ASN A 76 -4.22 11.98 17.24
CA ASN A 76 -3.87 12.16 18.65
C ASN A 76 -4.45 11.03 19.50
N PRO A 77 -3.65 10.01 19.84
CA PRO A 77 -4.13 8.86 20.60
C PRO A 77 -4.68 9.20 22.00
N ASN A 78 -4.31 10.38 22.57
CA ASN A 78 -4.81 10.82 23.87
C ASN A 78 -6.30 11.21 23.83
N ASN A 79 -6.84 11.47 22.65
CA ASN A 79 -8.27 11.76 22.46
C ASN A 79 -9.12 10.49 22.38
N PHE A 80 -8.52 9.31 22.25
CA PHE A 80 -9.29 8.07 22.13
C PHE A 80 -10.03 7.74 23.42
N ARG A 81 -11.31 7.37 23.32
CA ARG A 81 -12.11 6.90 24.47
C ARG A 81 -11.44 5.73 25.19
N HIS A 82 -10.78 4.86 24.43
CA HIS A 82 -9.97 3.73 24.91
C HIS A 82 -8.65 3.74 24.16
N TYR A 83 -7.61 4.30 24.74
CA TYR A 83 -6.31 4.53 24.11
C TYR A 83 -5.82 3.37 23.25
N ARG A 84 -5.70 2.16 23.83
CA ARG A 84 -5.14 0.98 23.13
C ARG A 84 -6.02 0.47 22.02
N ARG A 85 -7.34 0.36 22.28
CA ARG A 85 -8.30 -0.10 21.27
C ARG A 85 -8.39 0.90 20.13
N GLY A 86 -8.47 2.19 20.46
CA GLY A 86 -8.48 3.26 19.46
C GLY A 86 -7.24 3.25 18.60
N LEU A 87 -6.06 3.10 19.20
CA LEU A 87 -4.79 3.02 18.47
C LEU A 87 -4.74 1.78 17.55
N ALA A 88 -5.10 0.59 18.06
CA ALA A 88 -5.10 -0.64 17.27
C ALA A 88 -6.11 -0.60 16.11
N PHE A 89 -7.35 -0.18 16.38
CA PHE A 89 -8.39 -0.11 15.34
C PHE A 89 -8.05 0.93 14.28
N THR A 90 -7.53 2.08 14.69
CA THR A 90 -7.10 3.11 13.75
C THR A 90 -5.95 2.60 12.89
N ALA A 91 -4.94 1.96 13.49
CA ALA A 91 -3.80 1.43 12.74
C ALA A 91 -4.20 0.37 11.71
N ILE A 92 -5.07 -0.58 12.08
CA ILE A 92 -5.45 -1.66 11.16
C ILE A 92 -6.46 -1.23 10.09
N ALA A 93 -7.08 -0.05 10.24
CA ALA A 93 -8.16 0.40 9.35
C ALA A 93 -7.72 0.49 7.88
N GLY A 94 -6.53 1.06 7.60
CA GLY A 94 -5.98 1.15 6.25
C GLY A 94 -5.74 -0.21 5.61
N VAL A 95 -5.14 -1.11 6.38
CA VAL A 95 -4.88 -2.50 5.96
C VAL A 95 -6.19 -3.22 5.60
N VAL A 96 -7.19 -3.12 6.49
CA VAL A 96 -8.50 -3.77 6.28
C VAL A 96 -9.22 -3.21 5.06
N VAL A 97 -9.25 -1.89 4.89
CA VAL A 97 -9.92 -1.27 3.74
C VAL A 97 -9.23 -1.66 2.43
N ASN A 98 -7.90 -1.66 2.39
CA ASN A 98 -7.17 -2.08 1.20
C ASN A 98 -7.46 -3.55 0.85
N TYR A 99 -7.48 -4.45 1.83
CA TYR A 99 -7.82 -5.86 1.59
C TYR A 99 -9.28 -6.04 1.12
N LEU A 100 -10.24 -5.41 1.81
CA LEU A 100 -11.65 -5.50 1.44
C LEU A 100 -11.95 -4.85 0.09
N SER A 101 -11.22 -3.79 -0.28
CA SER A 101 -11.37 -3.17 -1.61
C SER A 101 -11.14 -4.17 -2.73
N VAL A 102 -10.21 -5.11 -2.57
CA VAL A 102 -9.91 -6.09 -3.63
C VAL A 102 -11.06 -7.07 -3.84
N PHE A 103 -11.83 -7.41 -2.79
CA PHE A 103 -13.05 -8.22 -2.96
C PHE A 103 -14.07 -7.58 -3.92
N LEU A 104 -14.13 -6.25 -3.97
CA LEU A 104 -15.01 -5.51 -4.85
C LEU A 104 -14.36 -5.19 -6.20
N LEU A 105 -13.08 -4.86 -6.19
CA LEU A 105 -12.34 -4.43 -7.38
C LEU A 105 -11.96 -5.60 -8.29
N TYR A 106 -11.65 -6.76 -7.73
CA TYR A 106 -11.23 -7.91 -8.54
C TYR A 106 -12.33 -8.42 -9.48
N PRO A 107 -13.59 -8.69 -9.03
CA PRO A 107 -14.66 -9.05 -9.96
C PRO A 107 -14.95 -7.95 -10.98
N LEU A 108 -14.88 -6.67 -10.57
CA LEU A 108 -15.02 -5.55 -11.50
C LEU A 108 -13.90 -5.55 -12.56
N ALA A 109 -12.67 -5.84 -12.17
CA ALA A 109 -11.56 -5.98 -13.10
C ALA A 109 -11.81 -7.11 -14.11
N MET A 110 -12.33 -8.26 -13.66
CA MET A 110 -12.69 -9.38 -14.54
C MET A 110 -13.80 -9.00 -15.52
N VAL A 111 -14.82 -8.28 -15.06
CA VAL A 111 -15.91 -7.78 -15.92
C VAL A 111 -15.36 -6.79 -16.96
N VAL A 112 -14.53 -5.83 -16.54
CA VAL A 112 -13.90 -4.87 -17.45
C VAL A 112 -13.07 -5.59 -18.51
N GLN A 113 -12.21 -6.50 -18.10
CA GLN A 113 -11.34 -7.24 -19.01
C GLN A 113 -12.11 -8.11 -20.02
N ARG A 114 -13.25 -8.69 -19.60
CA ARG A 114 -14.01 -9.63 -20.44
C ARG A 114 -15.03 -8.95 -21.35
N TYR A 115 -15.67 -7.89 -20.87
CA TYR A 115 -16.87 -7.32 -21.51
C TYR A 115 -16.69 -5.89 -21.99
N VAL A 116 -15.70 -5.14 -21.48
CA VAL A 116 -15.49 -3.75 -21.91
C VAL A 116 -14.52 -3.74 -23.08
N SER A 117 -15.08 -3.53 -24.27
CA SER A 117 -14.31 -3.31 -25.50
C SER A 117 -14.77 -2.00 -26.13
N THR A 118 -13.88 -1.03 -26.19
CA THR A 118 -14.14 0.25 -26.85
C THR A 118 -13.45 0.31 -28.21
N PRO A 119 -13.89 1.17 -29.15
CA PRO A 119 -13.18 1.37 -30.41
C PRO A 119 -11.77 1.95 -30.23
N PHE A 120 -11.46 2.47 -29.06
CA PHE A 120 -10.18 3.11 -28.72
C PHE A 120 -9.24 2.13 -28.01
N PHE A 121 -8.29 1.59 -28.76
CA PHE A 121 -7.31 0.62 -28.26
C PHE A 121 -6.57 1.11 -27.00
N LEU A 122 -6.09 2.35 -27.01
CA LEU A 122 -5.37 2.94 -25.88
C LEU A 122 -6.22 3.05 -24.59
N LEU A 123 -7.53 3.27 -24.73
CA LEU A 123 -8.46 3.31 -23.61
C LEU A 123 -8.65 1.90 -23.01
N ASN A 124 -8.75 0.88 -23.86
CA ASN A 124 -8.85 -0.50 -23.39
C ASN A 124 -7.60 -0.92 -22.60
N ASP A 125 -6.41 -0.60 -23.11
CA ASP A 125 -5.14 -0.88 -22.44
C ASP A 125 -5.06 -0.14 -21.10
N PHE A 126 -5.43 1.14 -21.07
CA PHE A 126 -5.48 1.91 -19.84
C PHE A 126 -6.44 1.29 -18.82
N LEU A 127 -7.67 0.96 -19.20
CA LEU A 127 -8.67 0.42 -18.28
C LEU A 127 -8.25 -0.94 -17.71
N ASN A 128 -7.75 -1.83 -18.54
CA ASN A 128 -7.28 -3.15 -18.12
C ASN A 128 -6.10 -3.02 -17.14
N LEU A 129 -5.11 -2.21 -17.48
CA LEU A 129 -3.93 -2.00 -16.65
C LEU A 129 -4.30 -1.28 -15.34
N PHE A 130 -5.14 -0.26 -15.40
CA PHE A 130 -5.62 0.47 -14.23
C PHE A 130 -6.34 -0.44 -13.23
N MET A 131 -7.27 -1.29 -13.70
CA MET A 131 -7.99 -2.21 -12.83
C MET A 131 -7.07 -3.27 -12.22
N MET A 132 -6.13 -3.79 -12.98
CA MET A 132 -5.10 -4.71 -12.48
C MET A 132 -4.24 -4.04 -11.39
N LEU A 133 -3.78 -2.81 -11.63
CA LEU A 133 -2.95 -2.06 -10.70
C LEU A 133 -3.70 -1.66 -9.43
N LEU A 134 -5.00 -1.34 -9.51
CA LEU A 134 -5.83 -1.11 -8.32
C LEU A 134 -5.82 -2.31 -7.36
N CYS A 135 -6.01 -3.52 -7.89
CA CYS A 135 -5.99 -4.74 -7.09
C CYS A 135 -4.57 -5.01 -6.53
N THR A 136 -3.56 -4.93 -7.39
CA THR A 136 -2.16 -5.19 -7.03
C THR A 136 -1.67 -4.23 -5.96
N TYR A 137 -1.88 -2.93 -6.14
CA TYR A 137 -1.46 -1.93 -5.16
C TYR A 137 -2.24 -2.05 -3.84
N SER A 138 -3.56 -2.32 -3.89
CA SER A 138 -4.34 -2.52 -2.67
C SER A 138 -3.78 -3.69 -1.84
N LEU A 139 -3.46 -4.82 -2.45
CA LEU A 139 -2.84 -5.96 -1.77
C LEU A 139 -1.42 -5.66 -1.29
N SER A 140 -0.60 -5.04 -2.13
CA SER A 140 0.78 -4.69 -1.76
C SER A 140 0.83 -3.71 -0.60
N PHE A 141 -0.03 -2.68 -0.59
CA PHE A 141 -0.16 -1.75 0.53
C PHE A 141 -0.68 -2.42 1.80
N CYS A 142 -1.63 -3.35 1.66
CA CYS A 142 -2.11 -4.16 2.77
C CYS A 142 -0.96 -4.93 3.43
N VAL A 143 -0.17 -5.68 2.65
CA VAL A 143 0.96 -6.49 3.15
C VAL A 143 2.08 -5.61 3.70
N PHE A 144 2.46 -4.56 2.97
CA PHE A 144 3.52 -3.66 3.38
C PHE A 144 3.22 -3.01 4.73
N ASN A 145 1.99 -2.49 4.93
CA ASN A 145 1.59 -1.85 6.17
C ASN A 145 1.33 -2.85 7.32
N LEU A 146 1.22 -4.16 7.07
CA LEU A 146 1.21 -5.18 8.11
C LEU A 146 2.58 -5.46 8.72
N ILE A 147 3.68 -5.07 8.08
CA ILE A 147 5.03 -5.29 8.58
C ILE A 147 5.18 -4.57 9.94
N PRO A 148 5.62 -5.28 11.01
CA PRO A 148 5.68 -4.72 12.36
C PRO A 148 6.95 -3.86 12.57
N LEU A 149 7.18 -2.89 11.69
CA LEU A 149 8.30 -1.94 11.74
C LEU A 149 7.81 -0.50 11.69
N PRO A 150 8.36 0.42 12.52
CA PRO A 150 8.10 1.84 12.37
C PRO A 150 8.51 2.34 10.97
N PRO A 151 7.78 3.28 10.36
CA PRO A 151 6.58 3.97 10.84
C PRO A 151 5.26 3.32 10.41
N LEU A 152 5.28 2.05 9.96
CA LEU A 152 4.14 1.33 9.37
C LEU A 152 3.02 1.06 10.39
N ASP A 153 1.82 0.77 9.89
CA ASP A 153 0.63 0.53 10.72
C ASP A 153 0.77 -0.73 11.60
N GLY A 154 1.42 -1.77 11.08
CA GLY A 154 1.74 -2.97 11.84
C GLY A 154 2.50 -2.69 13.13
N TRP A 155 3.42 -1.71 13.12
CA TRP A 155 4.10 -1.28 14.33
C TRP A 155 3.14 -0.63 15.34
N ARG A 156 2.22 0.20 14.90
CA ARG A 156 1.21 0.83 15.77
C ARG A 156 0.31 -0.21 16.44
N VAL A 157 0.01 -1.32 15.76
CA VAL A 157 -0.70 -2.46 16.35
C VAL A 157 0.15 -3.11 17.43
N VAL A 158 1.44 -3.33 17.19
CA VAL A 158 2.39 -3.83 18.20
C VAL A 158 2.47 -2.87 19.39
N GLU A 159 2.53 -1.58 19.14
CA GLU A 159 2.54 -0.55 20.20
C GLU A 159 1.27 -0.57 21.06
N ALA A 160 0.11 -0.74 20.44
CA ALA A 160 -1.18 -0.82 21.11
C ALA A 160 -1.32 -2.08 21.98
N THR A 161 -0.76 -3.21 21.54
CA THR A 161 -0.90 -4.52 22.21
C THR A 161 0.21 -4.82 23.21
N ASN A 162 1.44 -4.34 22.97
CA ASN A 162 2.59 -4.64 23.81
C ASN A 162 2.59 -3.78 25.07
N ARG A 163 2.21 -4.40 26.22
CA ARG A 163 2.19 -3.72 27.53
C ARG A 163 3.59 -3.58 28.14
N ARG A 164 4.49 -4.51 27.89
CA ARG A 164 5.76 -4.63 28.63
C ARG A 164 6.85 -3.73 28.10
N ARG A 165 6.78 -3.29 26.82
CA ARG A 165 7.80 -2.47 26.13
C ARG A 165 9.24 -2.92 26.45
N GLY A 166 9.49 -4.25 26.33
CA GLY A 166 10.76 -4.89 26.66
C GLY A 166 11.92 -4.45 25.75
N LYS A 167 13.09 -5.08 25.91
CA LYS A 167 14.31 -4.72 25.16
C LYS A 167 14.11 -4.79 23.64
N VAL A 168 13.43 -5.85 23.15
CA VAL A 168 13.14 -6.04 21.72
C VAL A 168 12.23 -4.93 21.18
N PHE A 169 11.18 -4.56 21.92
CA PHE A 169 10.30 -3.45 21.53
C PHE A 169 11.09 -2.14 21.39
N ARG A 170 11.92 -1.80 22.40
CA ARG A 170 12.74 -0.58 22.37
C ARG A 170 13.75 -0.57 21.22
N PHE A 171 14.36 -1.73 20.92
CA PHE A 171 15.25 -1.87 19.77
C PHE A 171 14.53 -1.54 18.46
N PHE A 172 13.39 -2.14 18.18
CA PHE A 172 12.64 -1.84 16.95
C PHE A 172 12.06 -0.43 16.93
N GLN A 173 11.66 0.12 18.08
CA GLN A 173 11.21 1.51 18.19
C GLN A 173 12.33 2.49 17.82
N GLN A 174 13.56 2.19 18.19
CA GLN A 174 14.73 3.04 17.92
C GLN A 174 15.27 2.87 16.50
N TYR A 175 15.40 1.63 16.04
CA TYR A 175 16.10 1.32 14.79
C TYR A 175 15.20 0.88 13.65
N GLY A 176 13.91 0.67 13.89
CA GLY A 176 12.98 0.10 12.92
C GLY A 176 12.84 0.94 11.64
N ASN A 177 12.88 2.29 11.74
CA ASN A 177 12.89 3.15 10.57
C ASN A 177 14.12 2.93 9.69
N ILE A 178 15.31 2.76 10.30
CA ILE A 178 16.55 2.49 9.57
C ILE A 178 16.49 1.11 8.94
N ILE A 179 16.02 0.10 9.67
CA ILE A 179 15.84 -1.26 9.16
C ILE A 179 14.91 -1.24 7.95
N LEU A 180 13.77 -0.56 8.04
CA LEU A 180 12.83 -0.44 6.95
C LEU A 180 13.45 0.24 5.72
N LEU A 181 14.20 1.33 5.90
CA LEU A 181 14.89 2.02 4.80
C LEU A 181 15.93 1.11 4.13
N VAL A 182 16.67 0.32 4.90
CA VAL A 182 17.63 -0.65 4.35
C VAL A 182 16.89 -1.72 3.54
N LEU A 183 15.78 -2.27 4.05
CA LEU A 183 14.98 -3.27 3.33
C LEU A 183 14.42 -2.71 2.01
N ILE A 184 13.89 -1.48 2.03
CA ILE A 184 13.42 -0.79 0.82
C ILE A 184 14.58 -0.56 -0.15
N GLY A 185 15.73 -0.13 0.33
CA GLY A 185 16.93 0.09 -0.49
C GLY A 185 17.41 -1.19 -1.17
N ILE A 186 17.45 -2.32 -0.45
CA ILE A 186 17.81 -3.63 -1.01
C ILE A 186 16.81 -4.04 -2.09
N HIS A 187 15.50 -3.94 -1.80
CA HIS A 187 14.44 -4.26 -2.75
C HIS A 187 14.54 -3.41 -4.03
N PHE A 188 14.75 -2.11 -3.89
CA PHE A 188 14.91 -1.19 -5.01
C PHE A 188 16.13 -1.51 -5.86
N LEU A 189 17.28 -1.81 -5.22
CA LEU A 189 18.51 -2.22 -5.92
C LEU A 189 18.32 -3.55 -6.63
N ALA A 190 17.70 -4.54 -6.00
CA ALA A 190 17.40 -5.82 -6.62
C ALA A 190 16.58 -5.64 -7.90
N ASN A 191 15.53 -4.80 -7.85
CA ASN A 191 14.68 -4.54 -9.01
C ASN A 191 15.40 -3.78 -10.13
N ILE A 192 16.18 -2.74 -9.81
CA ILE A 192 16.93 -1.99 -10.83
C ILE A 192 17.99 -2.88 -11.48
N LEU A 193 18.79 -3.58 -10.69
CA LEU A 193 19.88 -4.39 -11.21
C LEU A 193 19.41 -5.56 -12.06
N SER A 194 18.21 -6.10 -11.76
CA SER A 194 17.61 -7.19 -12.55
C SER A 194 17.27 -6.78 -13.98
N GLY A 195 17.07 -5.49 -14.23
CA GLY A 195 16.81 -4.96 -15.59
C GLY A 195 18.05 -4.87 -16.50
N TYR A 196 19.27 -5.07 -15.94
CA TYR A 196 20.50 -4.91 -16.71
C TYR A 196 21.35 -6.19 -16.70
N GLN A 197 21.55 -6.81 -17.84
CA GLN A 197 22.32 -8.07 -17.98
C GLN A 197 23.77 -7.95 -17.46
N ILE A 198 24.39 -6.79 -17.59
CA ILE A 198 25.76 -6.55 -17.13
C ILE A 198 25.91 -6.69 -15.61
N PHE A 199 24.83 -6.50 -14.85
CA PHE A 199 24.81 -6.59 -13.39
C PHE A 199 24.20 -7.89 -12.86
N TRP A 200 24.12 -8.97 -13.68
CA TRP A 200 23.47 -10.23 -13.32
C TRP A 200 23.90 -10.81 -11.98
N LEU A 201 25.21 -10.74 -11.66
CA LEU A 201 25.73 -11.25 -10.40
C LEU A 201 25.26 -10.39 -9.20
N ALA A 202 25.32 -9.07 -9.32
CA ALA A 202 24.83 -8.16 -8.29
C ALA A 202 23.31 -8.31 -8.12
N ALA A 203 22.54 -8.36 -9.22
CA ALA A 203 21.09 -8.61 -9.18
C ALA A 203 20.77 -9.92 -8.45
N LYS A 204 21.52 -10.98 -8.68
CA LYS A 204 21.34 -12.27 -8.00
C LYS A 204 21.63 -12.17 -6.50
N ILE A 205 22.72 -11.49 -6.12
CA ILE A 205 23.07 -11.29 -4.70
C ILE A 205 21.98 -10.48 -3.98
N PHE A 206 21.60 -9.32 -4.53
CA PHE A 206 20.56 -8.49 -3.95
C PHE A 206 19.20 -9.21 -3.93
N GLY A 207 18.85 -9.98 -4.95
CA GLY A 207 17.66 -10.81 -4.96
C GLY A 207 17.61 -11.84 -3.84
N TYR A 208 18.73 -12.49 -3.49
CA TYR A 208 18.77 -13.44 -2.37
C TYR A 208 18.55 -12.81 -1.00
N ILE A 209 18.93 -11.56 -0.81
CA ILE A 209 18.78 -10.83 0.47
C ILE A 209 17.57 -9.91 0.50
N ASP A 210 16.76 -9.89 -0.57
CA ASP A 210 15.55 -9.07 -0.69
C ASP A 210 14.39 -9.66 0.12
N ILE A 211 14.50 -9.58 1.44
CA ILE A 211 13.46 -10.05 2.37
C ILE A 211 12.12 -9.32 2.10
N LEU A 212 12.16 -8.03 1.79
CA LEU A 212 10.95 -7.24 1.52
C LEU A 212 10.24 -7.74 0.27
N GLY A 213 10.96 -7.98 -0.82
CA GLY A 213 10.42 -8.54 -2.06
C GLY A 213 9.79 -9.92 -1.84
N TYR A 214 10.44 -10.78 -1.05
CA TYR A 214 9.86 -12.07 -0.66
C TYR A 214 8.56 -11.90 0.13
N ILE A 215 8.53 -11.03 1.15
CA ILE A 215 7.32 -10.76 1.93
C ILE A 215 6.21 -10.24 1.00
N LEU A 216 6.49 -9.23 0.19
CA LEU A 216 5.50 -8.65 -0.73
C LEU A 216 4.98 -9.69 -1.72
N THR A 217 5.82 -10.53 -2.28
CA THR A 217 5.40 -11.52 -3.28
C THR A 217 4.62 -12.67 -2.64
N TYR A 218 5.21 -13.35 -1.66
CA TYR A 218 4.63 -14.60 -1.12
C TYR A 218 3.41 -14.32 -0.23
N VAL A 219 3.48 -13.30 0.64
CA VAL A 219 2.36 -12.98 1.53
C VAL A 219 1.21 -12.39 0.73
N THR A 220 1.48 -11.53 -0.27
CA THR A 220 0.44 -11.00 -1.14
C THR A 220 -0.27 -12.11 -1.90
N ASN A 221 0.45 -13.04 -2.50
CA ASN A 221 -0.14 -14.18 -3.19
C ASN A 221 -0.96 -15.05 -2.24
N PHE A 222 -0.46 -15.30 -1.02
CA PHE A 222 -1.19 -16.09 -0.03
C PHE A 222 -2.51 -15.45 0.38
N ILE A 223 -2.53 -14.15 0.71
CA ILE A 223 -3.75 -13.45 1.12
C ILE A 223 -4.70 -13.17 -0.06
N ALA A 224 -4.22 -13.18 -1.30
CA ALA A 224 -5.03 -13.04 -2.49
C ALA A 224 -5.80 -14.33 -2.86
N GLN A 225 -5.29 -15.51 -2.47
CA GLN A 225 -5.89 -16.80 -2.82
C GLN A 225 -7.39 -16.91 -2.49
N PRO A 226 -7.89 -16.52 -1.29
CA PRO A 226 -9.32 -16.59 -0.98
C PRO A 226 -10.17 -15.76 -1.94
N ILE A 227 -9.65 -14.62 -2.41
CA ILE A 227 -10.33 -13.73 -3.35
C ILE A 227 -10.40 -14.39 -4.73
N TYR A 228 -9.26 -14.92 -5.21
CA TYR A 228 -9.17 -15.57 -6.51
C TYR A 228 -10.01 -16.85 -6.58
N LEU A 229 -10.02 -17.65 -5.50
CA LEU A 229 -10.85 -18.85 -5.41
C LEU A 229 -12.34 -18.50 -5.40
N LEU A 230 -12.74 -17.52 -4.61
CA LEU A 230 -14.14 -17.09 -4.53
C LEU A 230 -14.67 -16.64 -5.89
N TRP A 231 -13.96 -15.74 -6.54
CA TRP A 231 -14.41 -15.13 -7.80
C TRP A 231 -14.13 -16.01 -9.02
N GLY A 232 -13.12 -16.90 -8.97
CA GLY A 232 -12.89 -17.91 -9.98
C GLY A 232 -13.99 -18.99 -10.07
N LEU A 233 -14.85 -19.09 -9.04
CA LEU A 233 -16.05 -19.92 -9.09
C LEU A 233 -17.23 -19.25 -9.82
N VAL A 234 -17.16 -17.91 -9.99
CA VAL A 234 -18.24 -17.10 -10.58
C VAL A 234 -17.97 -16.77 -12.04
N PHE A 235 -16.69 -16.56 -12.42
CA PHE A 235 -16.22 -16.18 -13.76
C PHE A 235 -15.41 -17.30 -14.43
#